data_1856fc8638f73cf23eb5c9ecad84e71d
#
_entry.id   1856fc8638f73cf23eb5c9ecad84e71d
#
_cell.length_a   1.000
_cell.length_b   1.000
_cell.length_c   1.000
_cell.angle_alpha   90.00
_cell.angle_beta   90.00
_cell.angle_gamma   90.00
#
_symmetry.space_group_name_H-M   'P 1'
#
loop_
_entity.id
_entity.type
_entity.pdbx_description
1 polymer ?
#
loop_
_entity_poly.entity_id
_entity_poly.type
_entity_poly.pdbx_seq_one_letter_code
_entity_poly.pdbx_strand_id
1 'polypeptide(L)'
;MGLPSDNIIAQQSDRNIMGKNLPDYINSLPNDIKRDARYISKFVVGAGFGLFDYSLNAIWNEVTLDLRKKAITYGLDIFYDAAVGGKAREFYKIEKDLASLKEAVLLDTCRKLELISDTTYKKLKHMLDMRNDIGISHPTNYIINAYELLGWLQNAITDVLGDQPTEAALQVQAFIQNLKTHTALLDETTRKTIENKISELATHHLAHIIRTIFGIYVHQDTDPQVRKNISLIIPVIWNNCNDEVKYKLGILLEGYNTNLYKDKYILGTQFFEVVNGNSFRTENERVMIIDVLLDSLLEKHNGWDNFQHEAIVADSLSSYIQEHNDILPNNASKFVKVIMMCRIGKGISYCNGVSPKGKEYYDKFLSMLSDKFAPDAMAILTHYEVQRKLERSICRQQTKLILTNIKQHVVNARLLECLDYLIDKIEDNGKCVLATEFKKLSSGYINW
;
A
#
# COMPACT_ATOMS: atom_id res chain seq x y z
N MET A 1 21.53 -40.92 -45.11
CA MET A 1 21.68 -40.73 -43.67
C MET A 1 20.33 -41.07 -43.03
N GLY A 2 20.21 -42.22 -42.36
CA GLY A 2 19.00 -42.60 -41.66
C GLY A 2 18.93 -41.96 -40.29
N LEU A 3 18.58 -40.68 -40.22
CA LEU A 3 18.17 -40.07 -38.93
C LEU A 3 16.78 -40.62 -38.56
N PRO A 4 16.51 -40.97 -37.30
CA PRO A 4 15.22 -41.45 -36.88
C PRO A 4 14.20 -40.33 -36.98
N SER A 5 13.53 -40.22 -38.16
CA SER A 5 12.53 -39.18 -38.46
C SER A 5 11.29 -39.28 -37.58
N ASP A 6 11.02 -40.47 -37.05
CA ASP A 6 9.79 -40.77 -36.29
C ASP A 6 9.77 -40.08 -34.87
N ASN A 7 10.92 -39.66 -34.39
CA ASN A 7 11.03 -38.95 -33.09
C ASN A 7 11.22 -37.43 -33.20
N ILE A 8 11.32 -36.89 -34.43
CA ILE A 8 11.65 -35.46 -34.65
C ILE A 8 10.44 -34.69 -35.16
N ILE A 9 9.54 -35.35 -35.86
CA ILE A 9 8.38 -34.69 -36.50
C ILE A 9 7.07 -35.37 -36.07
N ALA A 10 5.99 -34.61 -36.07
CA ALA A 10 4.65 -35.10 -35.80
C ALA A 10 4.25 -36.25 -36.74
N GLN A 11 3.38 -37.12 -36.27
CA GLN A 11 2.86 -38.26 -37.06
C GLN A 11 2.19 -37.78 -38.34
N GLN A 12 2.17 -38.66 -39.35
CA GLN A 12 1.57 -38.32 -40.67
C GLN A 12 0.10 -37.95 -40.59
N SER A 13 -0.66 -38.57 -39.65
CA SER A 13 -2.06 -38.21 -39.34
C SER A 13 -2.22 -36.76 -38.93
N ASP A 14 -1.37 -36.31 -38.00
CA ASP A 14 -1.39 -34.93 -37.46
C ASP A 14 -0.95 -33.92 -38.50
N ARG A 15 0.06 -34.25 -39.30
CA ARG A 15 0.49 -33.42 -40.45
C ARG A 15 -0.61 -33.25 -41.48
N ASN A 16 -1.39 -34.31 -41.76
CA ASN A 16 -2.52 -34.24 -42.66
C ASN A 16 -3.64 -33.35 -42.12
N ILE A 17 -3.95 -33.42 -40.82
CA ILE A 17 -4.92 -32.54 -40.15
C ILE A 17 -4.47 -31.12 -40.26
N MET A 18 -3.20 -30.86 -39.99
CA MET A 18 -2.61 -29.51 -40.08
C MET A 18 -2.66 -28.97 -41.51
N GLY A 19 -2.24 -29.74 -42.50
CA GLY A 19 -2.30 -29.38 -43.93
C GLY A 19 -3.71 -29.05 -44.41
N LYS A 20 -4.74 -29.69 -43.86
CA LYS A 20 -6.14 -29.45 -44.21
C LYS A 20 -6.70 -28.17 -43.58
N ASN A 21 -6.40 -27.91 -42.29
CA ASN A 21 -7.09 -26.88 -41.53
C ASN A 21 -6.30 -25.57 -41.42
N LEU A 22 -4.97 -25.62 -41.41
CA LEU A 22 -4.13 -24.43 -41.23
C LEU A 22 -4.33 -23.35 -42.33
N PRO A 23 -4.50 -23.65 -43.61
CA PRO A 23 -4.75 -22.65 -44.66
C PRO A 23 -6.00 -21.79 -44.37
N ASP A 24 -7.09 -22.43 -43.90
CA ASP A 24 -8.34 -21.73 -43.59
C ASP A 24 -8.16 -20.81 -42.41
N TYR A 25 -7.44 -21.27 -41.37
CA TYR A 25 -7.11 -20.41 -40.23
C TYR A 25 -6.29 -19.18 -40.62
N ILE A 26 -5.25 -19.37 -41.45
CA ILE A 26 -4.40 -18.26 -41.88
C ILE A 26 -5.17 -17.30 -42.80
N ASN A 27 -6.03 -17.84 -43.68
CA ASN A 27 -6.87 -17.01 -44.56
C ASN A 27 -7.91 -16.19 -43.79
N SER A 28 -8.41 -16.68 -42.68
CA SER A 28 -9.36 -15.99 -41.80
C SER A 28 -8.74 -14.85 -40.96
N LEU A 29 -7.41 -14.77 -40.89
CA LEU A 29 -6.73 -13.71 -40.14
C LEU A 29 -7.05 -12.32 -40.69
N PRO A 30 -7.26 -11.30 -39.84
CA PRO A 30 -7.32 -9.91 -40.23
C PRO A 30 -6.06 -9.48 -41.05
N ASN A 31 -6.22 -8.60 -42.02
CA ASN A 31 -5.13 -8.21 -42.89
C ASN A 31 -3.99 -7.45 -42.20
N ASP A 32 -4.31 -6.71 -41.16
CA ASP A 32 -3.32 -6.03 -40.29
C ASP A 32 -2.45 -7.06 -39.54
N ILE A 33 -3.06 -8.11 -38.96
CA ILE A 33 -2.33 -9.20 -38.31
C ILE A 33 -1.44 -9.92 -39.29
N LYS A 34 -1.95 -10.25 -40.51
CA LYS A 34 -1.14 -10.90 -41.56
C LYS A 34 0.09 -10.08 -41.94
N ARG A 35 -0.06 -8.75 -42.01
CA ARG A 35 1.04 -7.84 -42.38
C ARG A 35 2.07 -7.69 -41.27
N ASP A 36 1.62 -7.57 -40.01
CA ASP A 36 2.45 -7.12 -38.90
C ASP A 36 3.01 -8.27 -38.05
N ALA A 37 2.43 -9.48 -38.15
CA ALA A 37 2.86 -10.67 -37.41
C ALA A 37 4.22 -11.21 -37.91
N ARG A 38 5.19 -11.25 -37.01
CA ARG A 38 6.56 -11.68 -37.31
C ARG A 38 6.78 -13.17 -37.24
N TYR A 39 6.06 -13.85 -36.34
CA TYR A 39 6.29 -15.26 -36.03
C TYR A 39 5.21 -16.18 -36.59
N ILE A 40 4.08 -15.67 -37.07
CA ILE A 40 3.04 -16.52 -37.68
C ILE A 40 3.57 -17.28 -38.90
N SER A 41 4.39 -16.67 -39.75
CA SER A 41 5.02 -17.36 -40.89
C SER A 41 5.96 -18.47 -40.41
N LYS A 42 6.69 -18.30 -39.31
CA LYS A 42 7.52 -19.35 -38.70
C LYS A 42 6.67 -20.48 -38.13
N PHE A 43 5.53 -20.14 -37.51
CA PHE A 43 4.55 -21.10 -37.06
C PHE A 43 4.06 -21.96 -38.23
N VAL A 44 3.64 -21.34 -39.34
CA VAL A 44 3.13 -22.05 -40.54
C VAL A 44 4.16 -23.01 -41.10
N VAL A 45 5.42 -22.57 -41.26
CA VAL A 45 6.51 -23.41 -41.74
C VAL A 45 6.75 -24.59 -40.78
N GLY A 46 6.90 -24.33 -39.49
CA GLY A 46 7.12 -25.36 -38.49
C GLY A 46 5.99 -26.40 -38.46
N ALA A 47 4.74 -25.93 -38.42
CA ALA A 47 3.55 -26.78 -38.43
C ALA A 47 3.42 -27.63 -39.71
N GLY A 48 3.72 -27.03 -40.86
CA GLY A 48 3.70 -27.73 -42.15
C GLY A 48 4.74 -28.86 -42.25
N PHE A 49 5.92 -28.68 -41.65
CA PHE A 49 6.95 -29.71 -41.54
C PHE A 49 6.76 -30.67 -40.37
N GLY A 50 5.75 -30.48 -39.50
CA GLY A 50 5.49 -31.35 -38.36
C GLY A 50 6.39 -31.04 -37.14
N LEU A 51 7.03 -29.85 -37.06
CA LEU A 51 7.83 -29.38 -35.96
C LEU A 51 6.90 -28.64 -34.97
N PHE A 52 6.06 -29.34 -34.26
CA PHE A 52 4.97 -28.75 -33.48
C PHE A 52 5.45 -28.02 -32.22
N ASP A 53 6.50 -28.50 -31.57
CA ASP A 53 7.17 -27.84 -30.46
C ASP A 53 7.82 -26.50 -30.89
N TYR A 54 8.45 -26.46 -32.07
CA TYR A 54 8.94 -25.22 -32.66
C TYR A 54 7.80 -24.25 -32.98
N SER A 55 6.68 -24.78 -33.49
CA SER A 55 5.51 -23.97 -33.83
C SER A 55 4.86 -23.37 -32.59
N LEU A 56 4.79 -24.14 -31.47
CA LEU A 56 4.33 -23.62 -30.17
C LEU A 56 5.21 -22.43 -29.69
N ASN A 57 6.52 -22.56 -29.80
CA ASN A 57 7.43 -21.47 -29.47
C ASN A 57 7.23 -20.24 -30.42
N ALA A 58 6.98 -20.46 -31.70
CA ALA A 58 6.74 -19.36 -32.62
C ALA A 58 5.47 -18.58 -32.29
N ILE A 59 4.34 -19.26 -32.01
CA ILE A 59 3.10 -18.57 -31.64
C ILE A 59 3.21 -17.86 -30.28
N TRP A 60 3.90 -18.49 -29.30
CA TRP A 60 4.17 -17.82 -28.03
C TRP A 60 4.99 -16.54 -28.16
N ASN A 61 5.96 -16.53 -29.05
CA ASN A 61 6.73 -15.30 -29.35
C ASN A 61 5.85 -14.19 -29.92
N GLU A 62 4.86 -14.51 -30.78
CA GLU A 62 3.90 -13.53 -31.28
C GLU A 62 3.03 -12.97 -30.14
N VAL A 63 2.51 -13.84 -29.28
CA VAL A 63 1.78 -13.45 -28.06
C VAL A 63 2.62 -12.49 -27.19
N THR A 64 3.88 -12.84 -26.95
CA THR A 64 4.78 -12.02 -26.13
C THR A 64 5.01 -10.63 -26.75
N LEU A 65 5.15 -10.55 -28.07
CA LEU A 65 5.28 -9.25 -28.77
C LEU A 65 4.02 -8.40 -28.60
N ASP A 66 2.84 -9.00 -28.72
CA ASP A 66 1.59 -8.29 -28.56
C ASP A 66 1.38 -7.80 -27.11
N LEU A 67 1.66 -8.64 -26.11
CA LEU A 67 1.63 -8.22 -24.70
C LEU A 67 2.60 -7.06 -24.41
N ARG A 68 3.78 -7.06 -25.02
CA ARG A 68 4.72 -5.92 -24.93
C ARG A 68 4.18 -4.66 -25.59
N LYS A 69 3.54 -4.77 -26.76
CA LYS A 69 2.88 -3.63 -27.41
C LYS A 69 1.79 -3.04 -26.52
N LYS A 70 0.95 -3.89 -25.91
CA LYS A 70 -0.07 -3.46 -24.95
C LYS A 70 0.55 -2.71 -23.76
N ALA A 71 1.64 -3.22 -23.19
CA ALA A 71 2.37 -2.58 -22.10
C ALA A 71 2.94 -1.20 -22.51
N ILE A 72 3.50 -1.07 -23.71
CA ILE A 72 4.02 0.20 -24.25
C ILE A 72 2.87 1.21 -24.42
N THR A 73 1.78 0.78 -25.05
CA THR A 73 0.60 1.64 -25.29
C THR A 73 -0.02 2.11 -23.99
N TYR A 74 -0.08 1.25 -22.96
CA TYR A 74 -0.62 1.60 -21.65
C TYR A 74 0.29 2.57 -20.87
N GLY A 75 1.58 2.55 -21.12
CA GLY A 75 2.59 3.40 -20.48
C GLY A 75 3.57 2.60 -19.63
N LEU A 76 4.83 2.62 -20.05
CA LEU A 76 5.90 1.80 -19.46
C LEU A 76 6.09 2.02 -17.96
N ASP A 77 6.01 3.27 -17.50
CA ASP A 77 6.18 3.57 -16.07
C ASP A 77 5.12 2.89 -15.21
N ILE A 78 3.84 3.00 -15.63
CA ILE A 78 2.71 2.39 -14.92
C ILE A 78 2.85 0.87 -14.94
N PHE A 79 3.22 0.33 -16.11
CA PHE A 79 3.40 -1.10 -16.29
C PHE A 79 4.53 -1.64 -15.40
N TYR A 80 5.69 -1.00 -15.39
CA TYR A 80 6.81 -1.43 -14.56
C TYR A 80 6.53 -1.26 -13.05
N ASP A 81 5.80 -0.23 -12.66
CA ASP A 81 5.37 -0.07 -11.25
C ASP A 81 4.46 -1.21 -10.79
N ALA A 82 3.64 -1.77 -11.69
CA ALA A 82 2.81 -2.94 -11.41
C ALA A 82 3.58 -4.27 -11.49
N ALA A 83 4.59 -4.36 -12.38
CA ALA A 83 5.34 -5.59 -12.67
C ALA A 83 6.46 -5.85 -11.66
N VAL A 84 7.15 -4.80 -11.21
CA VAL A 84 8.43 -4.92 -10.49
C VAL A 84 8.37 -4.06 -9.22
N GLY A 85 8.80 -4.64 -8.10
CA GLY A 85 8.86 -3.97 -6.81
C GLY A 85 10.28 -3.62 -6.37
N GLY A 86 10.38 -2.73 -5.37
CA GLY A 86 11.62 -2.42 -4.67
C GLY A 86 12.73 -1.86 -5.55
N LYS A 87 13.97 -2.20 -5.24
CA LYS A 87 15.17 -1.76 -5.98
C LYS A 87 15.19 -2.20 -7.44
N ALA A 88 14.59 -3.35 -7.74
CA ALA A 88 14.59 -3.87 -9.10
C ALA A 88 13.87 -2.93 -10.09
N ARG A 89 12.89 -2.14 -9.61
CA ARG A 89 12.15 -1.17 -10.43
C ARG A 89 13.07 -0.13 -11.13
N GLU A 90 14.18 0.22 -10.52
CA GLU A 90 15.11 1.23 -11.04
C GLU A 90 15.83 0.81 -12.32
N PHE A 91 15.89 -0.50 -12.58
CA PHE A 91 16.50 -1.08 -13.80
C PHE A 91 15.54 -1.13 -14.98
N TYR A 92 14.24 -0.81 -14.80
CA TYR A 92 13.20 -0.87 -15.81
C TYR A 92 12.73 0.54 -16.18
N LYS A 93 13.23 1.09 -17.29
CA LYS A 93 12.96 2.48 -17.71
C LYS A 93 12.48 2.60 -19.14
N ILE A 94 13.00 1.79 -20.05
CA ILE A 94 12.79 1.89 -21.49
C ILE A 94 12.19 0.61 -22.06
N GLU A 95 11.69 0.68 -23.29
CA GLU A 95 11.03 -0.43 -23.98
C GLU A 95 11.89 -1.71 -24.01
N LYS A 96 13.21 -1.58 -24.19
CA LYS A 96 14.12 -2.72 -24.22
C LYS A 96 14.09 -3.55 -22.93
N ASP A 97 13.79 -2.93 -21.81
CA ASP A 97 13.78 -3.58 -20.51
C ASP A 97 12.61 -4.58 -20.38
N LEU A 98 11.55 -4.44 -21.18
CA LEU A 98 10.48 -5.45 -21.28
C LEU A 98 11.00 -6.83 -21.67
N ALA A 99 12.10 -6.90 -22.40
CA ALA A 99 12.71 -8.18 -22.80
C ALA A 99 13.35 -8.93 -21.63
N SER A 100 13.73 -8.24 -20.57
CA SER A 100 14.33 -8.83 -19.38
C SER A 100 13.30 -9.28 -18.33
N LEU A 101 12.01 -8.91 -18.48
CA LEU A 101 10.95 -9.43 -17.62
C LEU A 101 10.70 -10.91 -17.93
N LYS A 102 10.52 -11.69 -16.86
CA LYS A 102 10.04 -13.07 -17.01
C LYS A 102 8.67 -13.06 -17.70
N GLU A 103 8.44 -13.95 -18.63
CA GLU A 103 7.18 -14.03 -19.40
C GLU A 103 5.95 -14.20 -18.51
N ALA A 104 6.07 -14.96 -17.43
CA ALA A 104 5.01 -15.07 -16.42
C ALA A 104 4.69 -13.72 -15.74
N VAL A 105 5.71 -12.90 -15.44
CA VAL A 105 5.51 -11.57 -14.85
C VAL A 105 4.85 -10.63 -15.86
N LEU A 106 5.27 -10.66 -17.14
CA LEU A 106 4.65 -9.90 -18.21
C LEU A 106 3.16 -10.24 -18.31
N LEU A 107 2.83 -11.54 -18.38
CA LEU A 107 1.47 -12.04 -18.49
C LEU A 107 0.61 -11.67 -17.26
N ASP A 108 1.11 -11.90 -16.06
CA ASP A 108 0.42 -11.56 -14.80
C ASP A 108 0.15 -10.06 -14.69
N THR A 109 1.10 -9.23 -15.14
CA THR A 109 0.95 -7.78 -15.10
C THR A 109 -0.08 -7.28 -16.12
N CYS A 110 -0.08 -7.84 -17.33
CA CYS A 110 -1.11 -7.51 -18.33
C CYS A 110 -2.52 -7.82 -17.80
N ARG A 111 -2.69 -8.93 -17.09
CA ARG A 111 -3.96 -9.26 -16.42
C ARG A 111 -4.31 -8.27 -15.32
N LYS A 112 -3.36 -7.98 -14.41
CA LYS A 112 -3.58 -7.06 -13.29
C LYS A 112 -3.99 -5.65 -13.74
N LEU A 113 -3.47 -5.20 -14.87
CA LEU A 113 -3.76 -3.91 -15.47
C LEU A 113 -4.96 -3.95 -16.44
N GLU A 114 -5.65 -5.08 -16.52
CA GLU A 114 -6.79 -5.30 -17.44
C GLU A 114 -6.46 -5.03 -18.92
N LEU A 115 -5.21 -5.26 -19.32
CA LEU A 115 -4.78 -5.20 -20.72
C LEU A 115 -5.20 -6.44 -21.48
N ILE A 116 -5.53 -7.50 -20.79
CA ILE A 116 -6.13 -8.75 -21.24
C ILE A 116 -7.18 -9.23 -20.25
N SER A 117 -8.19 -9.96 -20.72
CA SER A 117 -9.24 -10.51 -19.88
C SER A 117 -8.74 -11.66 -18.99
N ASP A 118 -9.46 -11.97 -17.91
CA ASP A 118 -9.17 -13.15 -17.07
C ASP A 118 -9.25 -14.47 -17.85
N THR A 119 -10.13 -14.55 -18.84
CA THR A 119 -10.26 -15.73 -19.70
C THR A 119 -9.04 -15.88 -20.60
N THR A 120 -8.62 -14.79 -21.24
CA THR A 120 -7.39 -14.75 -22.05
C THR A 120 -6.17 -15.13 -21.21
N TYR A 121 -6.04 -14.55 -20.00
CA TYR A 121 -4.96 -14.91 -19.07
C TYR A 121 -4.89 -16.41 -18.79
N LYS A 122 -6.01 -17.06 -18.44
CA LYS A 122 -6.02 -18.51 -18.13
C LYS A 122 -5.57 -19.35 -19.31
N LYS A 123 -6.02 -19.01 -20.53
CA LYS A 123 -5.62 -19.70 -21.76
C LYS A 123 -4.13 -19.53 -22.05
N LEU A 124 -3.62 -18.29 -21.92
CA LEU A 124 -2.21 -17.99 -22.14
C LEU A 124 -1.32 -18.60 -21.06
N LYS A 125 -1.78 -18.63 -19.81
CA LYS A 125 -1.04 -19.25 -18.71
C LYS A 125 -0.85 -20.74 -18.98
N HIS A 126 -1.91 -21.42 -19.40
CA HIS A 126 -1.82 -22.83 -19.83
C HIS A 126 -0.85 -23.01 -21.00
N MET A 127 -0.91 -22.15 -22.03
CA MET A 127 0.00 -22.21 -23.16
C MET A 127 1.47 -22.00 -22.73
N LEU A 128 1.74 -21.05 -21.82
CA LEU A 128 3.07 -20.80 -21.27
C LEU A 128 3.60 -22.02 -20.50
N ASP A 129 2.76 -22.63 -19.68
CA ASP A 129 3.13 -23.80 -18.89
C ASP A 129 3.44 -24.98 -19.84
N MET A 130 2.59 -25.26 -20.82
CA MET A 130 2.84 -26.28 -21.84
C MET A 130 4.12 -26.00 -22.63
N ARG A 131 4.34 -24.76 -23.07
CA ARG A 131 5.57 -24.38 -23.78
C ARG A 131 6.82 -24.59 -22.92
N ASN A 132 6.73 -24.31 -21.62
CA ASN A 132 7.86 -24.52 -20.72
C ASN A 132 8.12 -25.99 -20.42
N ASP A 133 7.06 -26.80 -20.34
CA ASP A 133 7.17 -28.22 -19.99
C ASP A 133 7.56 -29.10 -21.18
N ILE A 134 7.10 -28.75 -22.39
CA ILE A 134 7.27 -29.58 -23.60
C ILE A 134 8.01 -28.92 -24.75
N GLY A 135 8.48 -27.66 -24.52
CA GLY A 135 9.25 -26.95 -25.56
C GLY A 135 10.62 -27.57 -25.81
N ILE A 136 11.27 -27.16 -26.89
CA ILE A 136 12.56 -27.66 -27.39
C ILE A 136 13.65 -27.73 -26.31
N SER A 137 13.57 -26.87 -25.30
CA SER A 137 14.58 -26.78 -24.24
C SER A 137 14.43 -27.84 -23.13
N HIS A 138 13.32 -28.59 -23.11
CA HIS A 138 13.01 -29.56 -22.07
C HIS A 138 12.66 -30.92 -22.70
N PRO A 139 13.56 -31.91 -22.62
CA PRO A 139 13.27 -33.24 -23.13
C PRO A 139 12.06 -33.86 -22.42
N THR A 140 11.03 -34.19 -23.17
CA THR A 140 9.80 -34.80 -22.64
C THR A 140 9.30 -35.89 -23.61
N ASN A 141 8.54 -36.82 -23.08
CA ASN A 141 7.85 -37.85 -23.90
C ASN A 141 6.48 -37.34 -24.39
N TYR A 142 6.10 -36.10 -24.10
CA TYR A 142 4.82 -35.56 -24.55
C TYR A 142 4.87 -35.24 -26.05
N ILE A 143 3.85 -35.67 -26.79
CA ILE A 143 3.70 -35.43 -28.22
C ILE A 143 2.52 -34.49 -28.41
N ILE A 144 2.79 -33.30 -28.93
CA ILE A 144 1.76 -32.30 -29.29
C ILE A 144 1.00 -32.85 -30.49
N ASN A 145 -0.34 -32.90 -30.39
CA ASN A 145 -1.19 -33.26 -31.53
C ASN A 145 -1.64 -32.04 -32.34
N ALA A 146 -2.14 -32.27 -33.55
CA ALA A 146 -2.53 -31.18 -34.45
C ALA A 146 -3.66 -30.30 -33.92
N TYR A 147 -4.64 -30.88 -33.19
CA TYR A 147 -5.78 -30.12 -32.64
C TYR A 147 -5.38 -29.23 -31.48
N GLU A 148 -4.46 -29.69 -30.65
CA GLU A 148 -3.89 -28.86 -29.57
C GLU A 148 -3.19 -27.64 -30.17
N LEU A 149 -2.31 -27.84 -31.18
CA LEU A 149 -1.57 -26.76 -31.82
C LEU A 149 -2.49 -25.77 -32.53
N LEU A 150 -3.54 -26.25 -33.22
CA LEU A 150 -4.57 -25.41 -33.85
C LEU A 150 -5.38 -24.64 -32.78
N GLY A 151 -5.71 -25.28 -31.67
CA GLY A 151 -6.40 -24.63 -30.54
C GLY A 151 -5.57 -23.50 -29.93
N TRP A 152 -4.27 -23.70 -29.72
CA TRP A 152 -3.37 -22.66 -29.24
C TRP A 152 -3.22 -21.51 -30.24
N LEU A 153 -3.11 -21.82 -31.53
CA LEU A 153 -3.10 -20.80 -32.59
C LEU A 153 -4.39 -19.98 -32.54
N GLN A 154 -5.54 -20.62 -32.49
CA GLN A 154 -6.84 -19.94 -32.40
C GLN A 154 -6.92 -19.02 -31.18
N ASN A 155 -6.56 -19.52 -29.99
CA ASN A 155 -6.56 -18.72 -28.77
C ASN A 155 -5.63 -17.52 -28.90
N ALA A 156 -4.42 -17.69 -29.42
CA ALA A 156 -3.47 -16.60 -29.62
C ALA A 156 -4.03 -15.52 -30.54
N ILE A 157 -4.65 -15.92 -31.65
CA ILE A 157 -5.20 -14.99 -32.64
C ILE A 157 -6.46 -14.30 -32.11
N THR A 158 -7.44 -15.08 -31.66
CA THR A 158 -8.77 -14.55 -31.31
C THR A 158 -8.77 -13.80 -29.98
N ASP A 159 -8.04 -14.34 -28.98
CA ASP A 159 -8.15 -13.86 -27.62
C ASP A 159 -7.05 -12.86 -27.25
N VAL A 160 -5.91 -12.86 -27.97
CA VAL A 160 -4.79 -11.96 -27.65
C VAL A 160 -4.66 -10.83 -28.64
N LEU A 161 -4.49 -11.19 -29.93
CA LEU A 161 -4.30 -10.17 -30.97
C LEU A 161 -5.57 -9.34 -31.21
N GLY A 162 -6.75 -9.90 -30.90
CA GLY A 162 -8.06 -9.22 -30.94
C GLY A 162 -8.48 -8.54 -29.64
N ASP A 163 -7.86 -8.87 -28.52
CA ASP A 163 -8.24 -8.34 -27.19
C ASP A 163 -7.69 -6.94 -26.97
N GLN A 164 -8.53 -6.04 -26.51
CA GLN A 164 -8.17 -4.64 -26.27
C GLN A 164 -8.21 -4.36 -24.76
N PRO A 165 -7.38 -3.43 -24.25
CA PRO A 165 -7.49 -2.96 -22.87
C PRO A 165 -8.91 -2.48 -22.56
N THR A 166 -9.38 -2.70 -21.34
CA THR A 166 -10.69 -2.19 -20.91
C THR A 166 -10.74 -0.67 -20.97
N GLU A 167 -11.94 -0.11 -21.14
CA GLU A 167 -12.11 1.34 -21.13
C GLU A 167 -11.62 1.96 -19.81
N ALA A 168 -11.87 1.28 -18.68
CA ALA A 168 -11.38 1.68 -17.37
C ALA A 168 -9.85 1.75 -17.32
N ALA A 169 -9.15 0.76 -17.87
CA ALA A 169 -7.68 0.76 -17.94
C ALA A 169 -7.16 1.95 -18.79
N LEU A 170 -7.78 2.24 -19.91
CA LEU A 170 -7.41 3.38 -20.76
C LEU A 170 -7.69 4.73 -20.07
N GLN A 171 -8.77 4.84 -19.31
CA GLN A 171 -9.08 6.03 -18.51
C GLN A 171 -8.05 6.25 -17.39
N VAL A 172 -7.62 5.20 -16.71
CA VAL A 172 -6.56 5.26 -15.70
C VAL A 172 -5.25 5.73 -16.32
N GLN A 173 -4.87 5.17 -17.45
CA GLN A 173 -3.67 5.57 -18.18
C GLN A 173 -3.73 7.04 -18.60
N ALA A 174 -4.83 7.48 -19.20
CA ALA A 174 -5.03 8.87 -19.62
C ALA A 174 -4.97 9.83 -18.42
N PHE A 175 -5.59 9.45 -17.29
CA PHE A 175 -5.55 10.25 -16.07
C PHE A 175 -4.12 10.45 -15.55
N ILE A 176 -3.34 9.38 -15.43
CA ILE A 176 -1.96 9.47 -14.95
C ILE A 176 -1.09 10.28 -15.91
N GLN A 177 -1.24 10.07 -17.21
CA GLN A 177 -0.48 10.81 -18.20
C GLN A 177 -0.81 12.31 -18.20
N ASN A 178 -2.08 12.66 -18.12
CA ASN A 178 -2.51 14.06 -17.99
C ASN A 178 -1.96 14.69 -16.72
N LEU A 179 -1.98 13.99 -15.60
CA LEU A 179 -1.45 14.49 -14.33
C LEU A 179 0.07 14.75 -14.40
N LYS A 180 0.83 13.87 -15.05
CA LYS A 180 2.29 14.02 -15.25
C LYS A 180 2.66 15.25 -16.08
N THR A 181 1.82 15.61 -17.04
CA THR A 181 2.09 16.69 -18.00
C THR A 181 1.44 18.01 -17.65
N HIS A 182 0.53 18.04 -16.69
CA HIS A 182 -0.22 19.24 -16.31
C HIS A 182 0.58 20.12 -15.35
N THR A 183 1.24 21.14 -15.89
CA THR A 183 2.09 22.08 -15.13
C THR A 183 1.37 23.35 -14.66
N ALA A 184 0.07 23.52 -14.98
CA ALA A 184 -0.78 24.57 -14.39
C ALA A 184 -1.46 24.05 -13.10
N LEU A 185 -1.84 24.98 -12.21
CA LEU A 185 -2.60 24.61 -11.02
C LEU A 185 -3.98 24.09 -11.41
N LEU A 186 -4.39 22.98 -10.83
CA LEU A 186 -5.74 22.44 -11.03
C LEU A 186 -6.79 23.41 -10.45
N ASP A 187 -7.73 23.82 -11.30
CA ASP A 187 -8.88 24.60 -10.84
C ASP A 187 -9.89 23.72 -10.08
N GLU A 188 -10.75 24.38 -9.30
CA GLU A 188 -11.74 23.70 -8.43
C GLU A 188 -12.73 22.81 -9.21
N THR A 189 -13.10 23.21 -10.43
CA THR A 189 -14.05 22.47 -11.27
C THR A 189 -13.41 21.19 -11.78
N THR A 190 -12.18 21.29 -12.29
CA THR A 190 -11.39 20.15 -12.75
C THR A 190 -11.12 19.18 -11.58
N ARG A 191 -10.77 19.72 -10.39
CA ARG A 191 -10.57 18.90 -9.20
C ARG A 191 -11.81 18.08 -8.84
N LYS A 192 -12.97 18.70 -8.74
CA LYS A 192 -14.24 18.00 -8.43
C LYS A 192 -14.60 16.95 -9.48
N THR A 193 -14.34 17.23 -10.75
CA THR A 193 -14.55 16.26 -11.82
C THR A 193 -13.66 15.03 -11.66
N ILE A 194 -12.39 15.23 -11.31
CA ILE A 194 -11.43 14.16 -11.02
C ILE A 194 -11.87 13.36 -9.79
N GLU A 195 -12.29 14.03 -8.70
CA GLU A 195 -12.75 13.41 -7.47
C GLU A 195 -13.95 12.49 -7.71
N ASN A 196 -14.93 12.94 -8.48
CA ASN A 196 -16.10 12.13 -8.84
C ASN A 196 -15.70 10.88 -9.64
N LYS A 197 -14.85 11.03 -10.66
CA LYS A 197 -14.38 9.89 -11.46
C LYS A 197 -13.57 8.88 -10.64
N ILE A 198 -12.72 9.35 -9.71
CA ILE A 198 -11.95 8.49 -8.81
C ILE A 198 -12.89 7.66 -7.91
N SER A 199 -13.98 8.27 -7.42
CA SER A 199 -14.94 7.58 -6.55
C SER A 199 -15.70 6.46 -7.26
N GLU A 200 -15.75 6.47 -8.59
CA GLU A 200 -16.42 5.45 -9.41
C GLU A 200 -15.49 4.29 -9.80
N LEU A 201 -14.17 4.44 -9.58
CA LEU A 201 -13.18 3.43 -9.97
C LEU A 201 -13.18 2.23 -9.02
N ALA A 202 -12.96 1.04 -9.58
CA ALA A 202 -12.77 -0.17 -8.81
C ALA A 202 -11.49 -0.10 -7.96
N THR A 203 -11.50 -0.76 -6.79
CA THR A 203 -10.40 -0.70 -5.80
C THR A 203 -9.03 -1.10 -6.36
N HIS A 204 -8.98 -2.04 -7.30
CA HIS A 204 -7.70 -2.45 -7.89
C HIS A 204 -7.10 -1.38 -8.81
N HIS A 205 -7.92 -0.60 -9.52
CA HIS A 205 -7.45 0.56 -10.29
C HIS A 205 -6.88 1.63 -9.37
N LEU A 206 -7.56 1.91 -8.25
CA LEU A 206 -7.09 2.87 -7.25
C LEU A 206 -5.73 2.45 -6.67
N ALA A 207 -5.51 1.15 -6.43
CA ALA A 207 -4.24 0.61 -5.97
C ALA A 207 -3.09 0.86 -6.96
N HIS A 208 -3.35 0.76 -8.27
CA HIS A 208 -2.37 1.08 -9.30
C HIS A 208 -2.12 2.58 -9.41
N ILE A 209 -3.19 3.37 -9.43
CA ILE A 209 -3.11 4.84 -9.49
C ILE A 209 -2.26 5.38 -8.34
N ILE A 210 -2.59 5.02 -7.10
CA ILE A 210 -1.90 5.58 -5.93
C ILE A 210 -0.42 5.20 -5.90
N ARG A 211 -0.08 3.96 -6.27
CA ARG A 211 1.31 3.51 -6.33
C ARG A 211 2.11 4.28 -7.39
N THR A 212 1.54 4.46 -8.58
CA THR A 212 2.19 5.21 -9.67
C THR A 212 2.32 6.68 -9.31
N ILE A 213 1.28 7.30 -8.75
CA ILE A 213 1.32 8.71 -8.31
C ILE A 213 2.35 8.89 -7.17
N PHE A 214 2.44 7.96 -6.23
CA PHE A 214 3.49 7.97 -5.21
C PHE A 214 4.88 7.95 -5.83
N GLY A 215 5.13 7.07 -6.82
CA GLY A 215 6.38 7.01 -7.56
C GLY A 215 6.71 8.33 -8.27
N ILE A 216 5.72 8.97 -8.91
CA ILE A 216 5.87 10.30 -9.53
C ILE A 216 6.19 11.36 -8.48
N TYR A 217 5.46 11.37 -7.37
CA TYR A 217 5.61 12.37 -6.30
C TYR A 217 7.02 12.38 -5.70
N VAL A 218 7.60 11.20 -5.47
CA VAL A 218 8.93 11.05 -4.85
C VAL A 218 10.09 11.16 -5.84
N HIS A 219 9.82 11.25 -7.16
CA HIS A 219 10.87 11.39 -8.14
C HIS A 219 11.44 12.81 -8.12
N GLN A 220 12.78 12.93 -8.10
CA GLN A 220 13.46 14.23 -7.96
C GLN A 220 13.14 15.21 -9.09
N ASP A 221 13.07 14.69 -10.33
CA ASP A 221 12.86 15.50 -11.53
C ASP A 221 11.38 15.84 -11.76
N THR A 222 10.47 15.44 -10.88
CA THR A 222 9.06 15.80 -11.00
C THR A 222 8.88 17.30 -10.77
N ASP A 223 8.17 17.93 -11.70
CA ASP A 223 7.85 19.36 -11.63
C ASP A 223 7.13 19.68 -10.30
N PRO A 224 7.54 20.76 -9.59
CA PRO A 224 6.90 21.16 -8.33
C PRO A 224 5.40 21.43 -8.45
N GLN A 225 4.92 21.91 -9.61
CA GLN A 225 3.50 22.14 -9.83
C GLN A 225 2.72 20.82 -9.97
N VAL A 226 3.32 19.81 -10.61
CA VAL A 226 2.75 18.46 -10.67
C VAL A 226 2.61 17.89 -9.26
N ARG A 227 3.63 18.04 -8.38
CA ARG A 227 3.51 17.62 -6.97
C ARG A 227 2.39 18.35 -6.24
N LYS A 228 2.23 19.65 -6.44
CA LYS A 228 1.10 20.41 -5.85
C LYS A 228 -0.24 19.88 -6.34
N ASN A 229 -0.37 19.62 -7.64
CA ASN A 229 -1.59 19.05 -8.22
C ASN A 229 -1.90 17.67 -7.63
N ILE A 230 -0.88 16.82 -7.48
CA ILE A 230 -1.01 15.53 -6.79
C ILE A 230 -1.51 15.75 -5.36
N SER A 231 -0.93 16.69 -4.62
CA SER A 231 -1.34 16.98 -3.22
C SER A 231 -2.79 17.40 -3.09
N LEU A 232 -3.39 17.99 -4.13
CA LEU A 232 -4.81 18.37 -4.12
C LEU A 232 -5.77 17.19 -4.28
N ILE A 233 -5.37 16.17 -5.05
CA ILE A 233 -6.27 15.05 -5.42
C ILE A 233 -5.99 13.77 -4.63
N ILE A 234 -4.75 13.61 -4.12
CA ILE A 234 -4.33 12.35 -3.50
C ILE A 234 -5.13 11.98 -2.24
N PRO A 235 -5.64 12.92 -1.40
CA PRO A 235 -6.48 12.56 -0.26
C PRO A 235 -7.74 11.79 -0.66
N VAL A 236 -8.36 12.12 -1.81
CA VAL A 236 -9.55 11.41 -2.30
C VAL A 236 -9.18 9.99 -2.74
N ILE A 237 -8.06 9.84 -3.47
CA ILE A 237 -7.58 8.51 -3.88
C ILE A 237 -7.26 7.66 -2.65
N TRP A 238 -6.53 8.25 -1.68
CA TRP A 238 -6.16 7.59 -0.42
C TRP A 238 -7.36 7.06 0.35
N ASN A 239 -8.38 7.89 0.51
CA ASN A 239 -9.59 7.53 1.27
C ASN A 239 -10.39 6.39 0.60
N ASN A 240 -10.29 6.24 -0.72
CA ASN A 240 -10.93 5.17 -1.47
C ASN A 240 -10.04 3.91 -1.62
N CYS A 241 -8.79 3.93 -1.18
CA CYS A 241 -7.91 2.75 -1.15
C CYS A 241 -8.15 1.92 0.11
N ASN A 242 -7.97 0.60 0.00
CA ASN A 242 -7.96 -0.29 1.17
C ASN A 242 -6.67 -0.15 1.99
N ASP A 243 -6.71 -0.58 3.24
CA ASP A 243 -5.59 -0.44 4.17
C ASP A 243 -4.36 -1.24 3.77
N GLU A 244 -4.53 -2.38 3.10
CA GLU A 244 -3.42 -3.18 2.57
C GLU A 244 -2.56 -2.38 1.58
N VAL A 245 -3.20 -1.62 0.69
CA VAL A 245 -2.50 -0.77 -0.29
C VAL A 245 -1.77 0.37 0.40
N LYS A 246 -2.41 1.02 1.37
CA LYS A 246 -1.80 2.09 2.17
C LYS A 246 -0.57 1.59 2.93
N TYR A 247 -0.69 0.44 3.58
CA TYR A 247 0.43 -0.19 4.30
C TYR A 247 1.59 -0.58 3.37
N LYS A 248 1.30 -1.09 2.17
CA LYS A 248 2.35 -1.38 1.16
C LYS A 248 3.14 -0.14 0.75
N LEU A 249 2.51 1.04 0.70
CA LEU A 249 3.23 2.30 0.49
C LEU A 249 4.10 2.66 1.70
N GLY A 250 3.67 2.39 2.92
CA GLY A 250 4.49 2.53 4.13
C GLY A 250 5.75 1.67 4.08
N ILE A 251 5.63 0.40 3.67
CA ILE A 251 6.79 -0.48 3.47
C ILE A 251 7.74 0.08 2.40
N LEU A 252 7.20 0.64 1.31
CA LEU A 252 8.01 1.24 0.26
C LEU A 252 8.76 2.48 0.78
N LEU A 253 8.11 3.30 1.60
CA LEU A 253 8.73 4.47 2.24
C LEU A 253 9.88 4.07 3.18
N GLU A 254 9.68 3.09 4.06
CA GLU A 254 10.76 2.53 4.90
C GLU A 254 11.90 2.00 4.05
N GLY A 255 11.59 1.35 2.92
CA GLY A 255 12.58 0.88 1.96
C GLY A 255 13.46 2.01 1.42
N TYR A 256 12.93 3.21 1.21
CA TYR A 256 13.74 4.37 0.82
C TYR A 256 14.68 4.81 1.94
N ASN A 257 14.24 4.80 3.18
CA ASN A 257 15.08 5.10 4.34
C ASN A 257 16.21 4.08 4.50
N THR A 258 15.87 2.81 4.52
CA THR A 258 16.83 1.70 4.69
C THR A 258 17.89 1.65 3.58
N ASN A 259 17.50 2.04 2.36
CA ASN A 259 18.40 2.04 1.20
C ASN A 259 19.10 3.39 0.98
N LEU A 260 18.96 4.34 1.93
CA LEU A 260 19.61 5.66 1.91
C LEU A 260 19.18 6.57 0.74
N TYR A 261 17.98 6.38 0.19
CA TYR A 261 17.38 7.29 -0.81
C TYR A 261 16.76 8.49 -0.11
N LYS A 262 17.59 9.37 0.45
CA LYS A 262 17.18 10.47 1.33
C LYS A 262 16.11 11.36 0.73
N ASP A 263 16.28 11.79 -0.53
CA ASP A 263 15.34 12.70 -1.18
C ASP A 263 13.96 12.04 -1.39
N LYS A 264 13.95 10.76 -1.83
CA LYS A 264 12.70 9.99 -1.97
C LYS A 264 12.01 9.80 -0.61
N TYR A 265 12.79 9.57 0.45
CA TYR A 265 12.25 9.43 1.80
C TYR A 265 11.61 10.74 2.30
N ILE A 266 12.27 11.88 2.10
CA ILE A 266 11.73 13.19 2.48
C ILE A 266 10.43 13.48 1.73
N LEU A 267 10.43 13.32 0.40
CA LEU A 267 9.24 13.54 -0.42
C LEU A 267 8.13 12.54 -0.08
N GLY A 268 8.47 11.28 0.17
CA GLY A 268 7.52 10.27 0.60
C GLY A 268 6.91 10.58 1.97
N THR A 269 7.69 11.12 2.90
CA THR A 269 7.18 11.60 4.19
C THR A 269 6.17 12.74 3.99
N GLN A 270 6.48 13.71 3.14
CA GLN A 270 5.52 14.79 2.80
C GLN A 270 4.23 14.25 2.16
N PHE A 271 4.33 13.22 1.31
CA PHE A 271 3.15 12.56 0.76
C PHE A 271 2.25 11.98 1.85
N PHE A 272 2.85 11.27 2.82
CA PHE A 272 2.11 10.69 3.96
C PHE A 272 1.50 11.76 4.87
N GLU A 273 2.15 12.91 5.02
CA GLU A 273 1.59 14.07 5.74
C GLU A 273 0.37 14.63 5.03
N VAL A 274 0.42 14.81 3.70
CA VAL A 274 -0.70 15.32 2.90
C VAL A 274 -1.96 14.46 3.03
N VAL A 275 -1.80 13.13 3.09
CA VAL A 275 -2.94 12.20 3.20
C VAL A 275 -3.29 11.83 4.64
N ASN A 276 -2.63 12.44 5.63
CA ASN A 276 -2.73 12.05 7.05
C ASN A 276 -2.54 10.54 7.26
N GLY A 277 -1.58 9.95 6.55
CA GLY A 277 -1.37 8.51 6.41
C GLY A 277 -0.28 7.93 7.31
N ASN A 278 0.26 8.68 8.28
CA ASN A 278 1.39 8.24 9.10
C ASN A 278 1.12 6.99 9.94
N SER A 279 -0.15 6.69 10.25
CA SER A 279 -0.55 5.44 10.91
C SER A 279 -0.33 4.18 10.05
N PHE A 280 -0.20 4.35 8.72
CA PHE A 280 0.10 3.26 7.77
C PHE A 280 1.60 3.06 7.50
N ARG A 281 2.47 3.82 8.15
CA ARG A 281 3.92 3.52 8.13
C ARG A 281 4.19 2.21 8.87
N THR A 282 5.34 1.61 8.63
CA THR A 282 5.71 0.35 9.29
C THR A 282 5.79 0.53 10.81
N GLU A 283 5.55 -0.54 11.55
CA GLU A 283 5.58 -0.51 13.01
C GLU A 283 6.95 -0.03 13.54
N ASN A 284 8.04 -0.48 12.93
CA ASN A 284 9.40 -0.08 13.33
C ASN A 284 9.62 1.44 13.20
N GLU A 285 9.23 2.02 12.06
CA GLU A 285 9.33 3.47 11.88
C GLU A 285 8.43 4.23 12.85
N ARG A 286 7.18 3.76 13.03
CA ARG A 286 6.24 4.39 13.97
C ARG A 286 6.75 4.38 15.39
N VAL A 287 7.28 3.24 15.88
CA VAL A 287 7.88 3.14 17.22
C VAL A 287 8.97 4.19 17.43
N MET A 288 9.89 4.29 16.47
CA MET A 288 11.01 5.25 16.58
C MET A 288 10.53 6.71 16.57
N ILE A 289 9.61 7.05 15.66
CA ILE A 289 9.14 8.43 15.51
C ILE A 289 8.26 8.84 16.70
N ILE A 290 7.33 7.97 17.12
CA ILE A 290 6.47 8.21 18.28
C ILE A 290 7.33 8.40 19.53
N ASP A 291 8.39 7.61 19.70
CA ASP A 291 9.28 7.72 20.86
C ASP A 291 9.96 9.10 20.92
N VAL A 292 10.48 9.57 19.78
CA VAL A 292 11.08 10.92 19.66
C VAL A 292 10.05 12.02 19.90
N LEU A 293 8.83 11.88 19.36
CA LEU A 293 7.77 12.87 19.57
C LEU A 293 7.34 12.93 21.04
N LEU A 294 7.25 11.80 21.75
CA LEU A 294 6.94 11.75 23.16
C LEU A 294 8.03 12.42 24.01
N ASP A 295 9.30 12.20 23.69
CA ASP A 295 10.40 12.89 24.37
C ASP A 295 10.34 14.40 24.13
N SER A 296 10.13 14.80 22.87
CA SER A 296 9.97 16.21 22.52
C SER A 296 8.78 16.86 23.23
N LEU A 297 7.63 16.18 23.28
CA LEU A 297 6.45 16.68 23.97
C LEU A 297 6.71 16.90 25.46
N LEU A 298 7.36 15.95 26.12
CA LEU A 298 7.71 16.05 27.53
C LEU A 298 8.75 17.17 27.78
N GLU A 299 9.73 17.33 26.89
CA GLU A 299 10.70 18.43 26.92
C GLU A 299 9.99 19.78 26.80
N LYS A 300 9.10 19.95 25.80
CA LYS A 300 8.33 21.19 25.62
C LYS A 300 7.40 21.45 26.80
N HIS A 301 6.75 20.41 27.36
CA HIS A 301 5.94 20.52 28.57
C HIS A 301 6.74 21.10 29.74
N ASN A 302 7.98 20.64 29.93
CA ASN A 302 8.85 21.13 31.01
C ASN A 302 9.48 22.49 30.73
N GLY A 303 9.51 22.93 29.47
CA GLY A 303 10.08 24.20 29.04
C GLY A 303 9.32 25.43 29.51
N TRP A 304 9.88 26.63 29.24
CA TRP A 304 9.29 27.92 29.65
C TRP A 304 8.02 28.25 28.86
N ASP A 305 8.07 28.17 27.51
CA ASP A 305 6.95 28.49 26.61
C ASP A 305 6.10 27.27 26.23
N ASN A 306 5.82 26.41 27.19
CA ASN A 306 5.16 25.15 26.95
C ASN A 306 3.80 25.30 26.24
N PHE A 307 2.99 26.30 26.60
CA PHE A 307 1.65 26.49 26.01
C PHE A 307 1.65 26.81 24.52
N GLN A 308 2.77 27.33 23.99
CA GLN A 308 2.91 27.60 22.56
C GLN A 308 3.45 26.38 21.81
N HIS A 309 4.35 25.62 22.40
CA HIS A 309 5.10 24.56 21.71
C HIS A 309 4.55 23.17 21.88
N GLU A 310 3.85 22.88 23.00
CA GLU A 310 3.24 21.57 23.21
C GLU A 310 2.27 21.17 22.11
N ALA A 311 1.38 22.08 21.70
CA ALA A 311 0.35 21.80 20.72
C ALA A 311 0.90 21.36 19.36
N ILE A 312 2.04 21.92 18.94
CA ILE A 312 2.68 21.57 17.65
C ILE A 312 3.16 20.13 17.66
N VAL A 313 3.77 19.72 18.78
CA VAL A 313 4.25 18.34 18.93
C VAL A 313 3.08 17.35 19.12
N ALA A 314 2.04 17.76 19.87
CA ALA A 314 0.83 16.95 20.05
C ALA A 314 0.07 16.75 18.74
N ASP A 315 0.01 17.77 17.86
CA ASP A 315 -0.53 17.67 16.51
C ASP A 315 0.27 16.66 15.68
N SER A 316 1.59 16.79 15.65
CA SER A 316 2.47 15.82 14.97
C SER A 316 2.25 14.41 15.48
N LEU A 317 2.15 14.20 16.80
CA LEU A 317 1.87 12.90 17.40
C LEU A 317 0.51 12.35 16.97
N SER A 318 -0.51 13.22 16.83
CA SER A 318 -1.86 12.83 16.44
C SER A 318 -1.93 12.27 15.02
N SER A 319 -0.99 12.59 14.15
CA SER A 319 -0.90 12.03 12.81
C SER A 319 -0.43 10.56 12.80
N TYR A 320 0.23 10.10 13.87
CA TYR A 320 0.68 8.70 14.05
C TYR A 320 -0.26 7.87 14.91
N ILE A 321 -1.04 8.51 15.80
CA ILE A 321 -1.96 7.86 16.74
C ILE A 321 -3.34 8.49 16.54
N GLN A 322 -4.17 7.85 15.71
CA GLN A 322 -5.50 8.32 15.35
C GLN A 322 -6.60 7.56 16.10
N GLU A 323 -6.33 6.29 16.42
CA GLU A 323 -7.24 5.39 17.11
C GLU A 323 -6.52 4.49 18.11
N HIS A 324 -7.28 3.74 18.90
CA HIS A 324 -6.77 2.85 19.96
C HIS A 324 -5.70 1.85 19.47
N ASN A 325 -5.88 1.29 18.28
CA ASN A 325 -4.96 0.30 17.71
C ASN A 325 -3.61 0.90 17.29
N ASP A 326 -3.53 2.22 17.15
CA ASP A 326 -2.29 2.91 16.81
C ASP A 326 -1.34 3.05 18.01
N ILE A 327 -1.81 2.81 19.22
CA ILE A 327 -0.97 2.80 20.43
C ILE A 327 -0.16 1.51 20.45
N LEU A 328 1.09 1.59 20.00
CA LEU A 328 1.97 0.44 19.88
C LEU A 328 2.45 -0.05 21.25
N PRO A 329 2.55 -1.38 21.47
CA PRO A 329 2.96 -1.93 22.78
C PRO A 329 4.29 -1.36 23.29
N ASN A 330 5.26 -1.15 22.38
CA ASN A 330 6.58 -0.64 22.71
C ASN A 330 6.59 0.82 23.23
N ASN A 331 5.59 1.62 22.84
CA ASN A 331 5.47 3.02 23.28
C ASN A 331 4.37 3.25 24.31
N ALA A 332 3.51 2.26 24.58
CA ALA A 332 2.26 2.45 25.33
C ALA A 332 2.48 3.08 26.70
N SER A 333 3.36 2.53 27.54
CA SER A 333 3.62 3.05 28.88
C SER A 333 4.16 4.49 28.85
N LYS A 334 5.10 4.78 27.94
CA LYS A 334 5.66 6.12 27.75
C LYS A 334 4.59 7.09 27.23
N PHE A 335 3.78 6.66 26.27
CA PHE A 335 2.66 7.43 25.73
C PHE A 335 1.69 7.84 26.84
N VAL A 336 1.19 6.87 27.60
CA VAL A 336 0.26 7.16 28.71
C VAL A 336 0.89 8.11 29.71
N LYS A 337 2.15 7.87 30.11
CA LYS A 337 2.89 8.75 31.05
C LYS A 337 2.94 10.20 30.54
N VAL A 338 3.40 10.40 29.30
CA VAL A 338 3.62 11.74 28.75
C VAL A 338 2.30 12.48 28.57
N ILE A 339 1.27 11.83 28.03
CA ILE A 339 -0.04 12.46 27.84
C ILE A 339 -0.67 12.84 29.19
N MET A 340 -0.62 11.96 30.19
CA MET A 340 -1.11 12.28 31.51
C MET A 340 -0.33 13.43 32.15
N MET A 341 1.00 13.45 32.05
CA MET A 341 1.84 14.53 32.60
C MET A 341 1.49 15.89 31.99
N CYS A 342 1.30 15.94 30.66
CA CYS A 342 0.91 17.17 29.95
C CYS A 342 -0.51 17.61 30.32
N ARG A 343 -1.44 16.67 30.47
CA ARG A 343 -2.85 16.95 30.76
C ARG A 343 -3.11 17.27 32.25
N ILE A 344 -2.33 16.70 33.17
CA ILE A 344 -2.32 17.09 34.61
C ILE A 344 -1.83 18.53 34.74
N GLY A 345 -0.87 18.93 33.88
CA GLY A 345 -0.36 20.29 33.78
C GLY A 345 0.70 20.64 34.81
N LYS A 346 1.05 21.95 34.88
CA LYS A 346 2.11 22.50 35.75
C LYS A 346 1.62 22.96 37.12
N GLY A 347 0.31 22.89 37.42
CA GLY A 347 -0.27 23.31 38.67
C GLY A 347 -0.22 24.83 38.90
N ILE A 348 -0.24 25.62 37.86
CA ILE A 348 -0.35 27.09 37.87
C ILE A 348 -1.79 27.50 37.54
N SER A 349 -2.23 28.67 38.04
CA SER A 349 -3.60 29.15 37.84
C SER A 349 -3.94 29.49 36.40
N TYR A 350 -2.95 29.99 35.64
CA TYR A 350 -3.16 30.32 34.23
C TYR A 350 -3.49 29.07 33.41
N CYS A 351 -4.64 29.07 32.76
CA CYS A 351 -5.18 27.94 31.97
C CYS A 351 -5.20 26.62 32.74
N ASN A 352 -5.33 26.66 34.08
CA ASN A 352 -5.23 25.49 34.96
C ASN A 352 -3.91 24.70 34.78
N GLY A 353 -2.86 25.37 34.32
CA GLY A 353 -1.55 24.77 34.08
C GLY A 353 -1.45 23.88 32.85
N VAL A 354 -2.49 23.81 31.99
CA VAL A 354 -2.55 22.98 30.79
C VAL A 354 -2.51 23.84 29.53
N SER A 355 -1.74 23.44 28.52
CA SER A 355 -1.72 24.11 27.23
C SER A 355 -3.12 24.17 26.62
N PRO A 356 -3.69 25.36 26.34
CA PRO A 356 -5.07 25.48 25.82
C PRO A 356 -5.28 24.74 24.50
N LYS A 357 -4.33 24.86 23.56
CA LYS A 357 -4.37 24.20 22.27
C LYS A 357 -3.95 22.72 22.34
N GLY A 358 -3.06 22.36 23.29
CA GLY A 358 -2.63 20.98 23.51
C GLY A 358 -3.73 20.11 24.14
N LYS A 359 -4.61 20.73 24.94
CA LYS A 359 -5.68 20.03 25.68
C LYS A 359 -6.58 19.18 24.80
N GLU A 360 -6.96 19.68 23.62
CA GLU A 360 -7.83 18.94 22.68
C GLU A 360 -7.18 17.63 22.24
N TYR A 361 -5.88 17.65 21.91
CA TYR A 361 -5.13 16.46 21.56
C TYR A 361 -5.03 15.49 22.75
N TYR A 362 -4.72 16.00 23.94
CA TYR A 362 -4.60 15.16 25.13
C TYR A 362 -5.93 14.50 25.49
N ASP A 363 -7.04 15.22 25.46
CA ASP A 363 -8.36 14.69 25.74
C ASP A 363 -8.77 13.64 24.70
N LYS A 364 -8.42 13.82 23.41
CA LYS A 364 -8.57 12.82 22.35
C LYS A 364 -7.73 11.57 22.63
N PHE A 365 -6.46 11.71 23.00
CA PHE A 365 -5.57 10.59 23.30
C PHE A 365 -6.07 9.81 24.53
N LEU A 366 -6.54 10.50 25.57
CA LEU A 366 -7.09 9.86 26.76
C LEU A 366 -8.37 9.08 26.46
N SER A 367 -9.18 9.53 25.52
CA SER A 367 -10.39 8.79 25.10
C SER A 367 -10.07 7.47 24.38
N MET A 368 -8.83 7.26 23.95
CA MET A 368 -8.36 5.99 23.37
C MET A 368 -7.92 4.97 24.43
N LEU A 369 -7.81 5.39 25.72
CA LEU A 369 -7.37 4.53 26.80
C LEU A 369 -8.55 3.69 27.32
N SER A 370 -8.69 2.48 26.78
CA SER A 370 -9.68 1.48 27.19
C SER A 370 -9.14 0.57 28.31
N ASP A 371 -9.82 -0.53 28.55
CA ASP A 371 -9.42 -1.55 29.55
C ASP A 371 -7.94 -1.96 29.47
N LYS A 372 -7.36 -1.94 28.28
CA LYS A 372 -5.96 -2.33 28.05
C LYS A 372 -4.97 -1.35 28.68
N PHE A 373 -5.25 -0.05 28.66
CA PHE A 373 -4.32 1.00 29.08
C PHE A 373 -4.75 1.75 30.36
N ALA A 374 -5.98 1.52 30.83
CA ALA A 374 -6.46 2.09 32.10
C ALA A 374 -5.59 1.71 33.32
N PRO A 375 -5.08 0.46 33.42
CA PRO A 375 -4.11 0.10 34.47
C PRO A 375 -2.85 0.95 34.44
N ASP A 376 -2.27 1.20 33.24
CA ASP A 376 -1.08 2.05 33.10
C ASP A 376 -1.37 3.49 33.53
N ALA A 377 -2.53 4.03 33.16
CA ALA A 377 -2.94 5.37 33.57
C ALA A 377 -3.08 5.51 35.09
N MET A 378 -3.61 4.49 35.79
CA MET A 378 -3.68 4.47 37.23
C MET A 378 -2.30 4.27 37.88
N ALA A 379 -1.47 3.39 37.32
CA ALA A 379 -0.11 3.12 37.79
C ALA A 379 0.77 4.37 37.76
N ILE A 380 0.66 5.18 36.71
CA ILE A 380 1.42 6.42 36.59
C ILE A 380 1.15 7.41 37.71
N LEU A 381 -0.05 7.42 38.30
CA LEU A 381 -0.38 8.26 39.45
C LEU A 381 0.46 7.92 40.67
N THR A 382 1.05 6.72 40.75
CA THR A 382 1.95 6.32 41.86
C THR A 382 3.37 6.85 41.69
N HIS A 383 3.74 7.29 40.49
CA HIS A 383 5.10 7.75 40.17
C HIS A 383 5.44 9.04 40.94
N TYR A 384 6.65 9.14 41.47
CA TYR A 384 7.11 10.26 42.27
C TYR A 384 6.87 11.64 41.61
N GLU A 385 7.16 11.76 40.30
CA GLU A 385 6.96 13.00 39.54
C GLU A 385 5.50 13.45 39.50
N VAL A 386 4.57 12.50 39.38
CA VAL A 386 3.13 12.77 39.38
C VAL A 386 2.64 13.07 40.79
N GLN A 387 3.08 12.32 41.79
CA GLN A 387 2.75 12.56 43.21
C GLN A 387 3.12 13.98 43.63
N ARG A 388 4.28 14.50 43.22
CA ARG A 388 4.66 15.91 43.45
C ARG A 388 3.68 16.92 42.82
N LYS A 389 3.17 16.61 41.60
CA LYS A 389 2.13 17.45 40.97
C LYS A 389 0.82 17.39 41.77
N LEU A 390 0.44 16.22 42.25
CA LEU A 390 -0.81 16.01 43.04
C LEU A 390 -0.81 16.70 44.42
N GLU A 391 0.31 17.24 44.87
CA GLU A 391 0.33 18.13 46.05
C GLU A 391 -0.48 19.42 45.78
N ARG A 392 -0.62 19.83 44.51
CA ARG A 392 -1.35 21.03 44.08
C ARG A 392 -2.82 20.70 43.77
N SER A 393 -3.76 21.47 44.34
CA SER A 393 -5.20 21.27 44.13
C SER A 393 -5.61 21.32 42.65
N ILE A 394 -5.05 22.25 41.89
CA ILE A 394 -5.30 22.36 40.45
C ILE A 394 -4.95 21.08 39.70
N CYS A 395 -3.81 20.46 40.02
CA CYS A 395 -3.41 19.19 39.41
C CYS A 395 -4.34 18.05 39.80
N ARG A 396 -4.83 18.01 41.03
CA ARG A 396 -5.82 17.02 41.48
C ARG A 396 -7.14 17.16 40.75
N GLN A 397 -7.63 18.39 40.53
CA GLN A 397 -8.83 18.65 39.74
C GLN A 397 -8.66 18.19 38.30
N GLN A 398 -7.51 18.50 37.66
CA GLN A 398 -7.22 18.01 36.31
C GLN A 398 -7.16 16.48 36.26
N THR A 399 -6.55 15.83 37.26
CA THR A 399 -6.49 14.37 37.35
C THR A 399 -7.87 13.75 37.44
N LYS A 400 -8.78 14.33 38.26
CA LYS A 400 -10.18 13.90 38.30
C LYS A 400 -10.86 13.93 36.92
N LEU A 401 -10.66 15.02 36.17
CA LEU A 401 -11.21 15.14 34.83
C LEU A 401 -10.63 14.07 33.87
N ILE A 402 -9.32 13.78 33.97
CA ILE A 402 -8.66 12.71 33.19
C ILE A 402 -9.30 11.35 33.49
N LEU A 403 -9.41 11.00 34.80
CA LEU A 403 -9.97 9.72 35.21
C LEU A 403 -11.44 9.58 34.78
N THR A 404 -12.20 10.68 34.83
CA THR A 404 -13.60 10.72 34.36
C THR A 404 -13.70 10.49 32.86
N ASN A 405 -12.76 11.04 32.07
CA ASN A 405 -12.69 10.79 30.62
C ASN A 405 -12.37 9.31 30.36
N ILE A 406 -11.30 8.77 30.96
CA ILE A 406 -10.90 7.36 30.78
C ILE A 406 -12.04 6.40 31.17
N LYS A 407 -12.75 6.68 32.27
CA LYS A 407 -13.87 5.86 32.74
C LYS A 407 -14.94 5.64 31.66
N GLN A 408 -15.19 6.61 30.80
CA GLN A 408 -16.21 6.51 29.73
C GLN A 408 -15.86 5.44 28.68
N HIS A 409 -14.59 5.03 28.60
CA HIS A 409 -14.06 4.09 27.59
C HIS A 409 -13.64 2.74 28.19
N VAL A 410 -13.90 2.53 29.49
CA VAL A 410 -13.62 1.29 30.23
C VAL A 410 -14.91 0.53 30.46
N VAL A 411 -14.88 -0.79 30.19
CA VAL A 411 -16.04 -1.69 30.39
C VAL A 411 -15.81 -2.74 31.50
N ASN A 412 -14.57 -2.98 31.89
CA ASN A 412 -14.24 -3.92 32.95
C ASN A 412 -14.72 -3.42 34.33
N ALA A 413 -15.61 -4.15 34.96
CA ALA A 413 -16.23 -3.75 36.23
C ALA A 413 -15.22 -3.45 37.35
N ARG A 414 -14.16 -4.23 37.48
CA ARG A 414 -13.11 -3.99 38.50
C ARG A 414 -12.29 -2.74 38.20
N LEU A 415 -11.97 -2.48 36.95
CA LEU A 415 -11.29 -1.24 36.58
C LEU A 415 -12.19 -0.02 36.79
N LEU A 416 -13.49 -0.16 36.57
CA LEU A 416 -14.47 0.89 36.88
C LEU A 416 -14.50 1.17 38.39
N GLU A 417 -14.50 0.14 39.26
CA GLU A 417 -14.43 0.30 40.72
C GLU A 417 -13.13 1.04 41.12
N CYS A 418 -11.99 0.71 40.53
CA CYS A 418 -10.74 1.41 40.79
C CYS A 418 -10.80 2.88 40.39
N LEU A 419 -11.36 3.17 39.20
CA LEU A 419 -11.49 4.54 38.69
C LEU A 419 -12.47 5.34 39.57
N ASP A 420 -13.60 4.76 39.98
CA ASP A 420 -14.58 5.41 40.85
C ASP A 420 -13.96 5.77 42.21
N TYR A 421 -13.22 4.85 42.81
CA TYR A 421 -12.49 5.13 44.06
C TYR A 421 -11.55 6.34 43.90
N LEU A 422 -10.80 6.40 42.81
CA LEU A 422 -9.88 7.50 42.59
C LEU A 422 -10.61 8.82 42.27
N ILE A 423 -11.65 8.80 41.46
CA ILE A 423 -12.45 9.99 41.09
C ILE A 423 -13.07 10.62 42.34
N ASP A 424 -13.56 9.79 43.28
CA ASP A 424 -14.16 10.28 44.50
C ASP A 424 -13.14 10.91 45.47
N LYS A 425 -11.92 10.39 45.56
CA LYS A 425 -10.95 10.76 46.60
C LYS A 425 -9.81 11.66 46.12
N ILE A 426 -9.48 11.70 44.82
CA ILE A 426 -8.26 12.34 44.33
C ILE A 426 -8.25 13.85 44.52
N GLU A 427 -9.40 14.50 44.47
CA GLU A 427 -9.51 15.96 44.60
C GLU A 427 -9.14 16.42 46.01
N ASP A 428 -9.57 15.68 47.04
CA ASP A 428 -9.28 15.98 48.45
C ASP A 428 -7.90 15.46 48.88
N ASN A 429 -7.50 14.30 48.38
CA ASN A 429 -6.27 13.63 48.80
C ASN A 429 -5.49 13.04 47.57
N GLY A 430 -4.47 13.73 47.12
CA GLY A 430 -3.60 13.25 46.05
C GLY A 430 -2.84 11.95 46.34
N LYS A 431 -2.74 11.55 47.62
CA LYS A 431 -2.10 10.30 48.04
C LYS A 431 -3.06 9.12 48.09
N CYS A 432 -4.34 9.29 47.76
CA CYS A 432 -5.33 8.21 47.78
C CYS A 432 -4.93 6.99 46.95
N VAL A 433 -4.18 7.22 45.87
CA VAL A 433 -3.63 6.16 45.01
C VAL A 433 -2.61 5.26 45.74
N LEU A 434 -1.97 5.75 46.79
CA LEU A 434 -1.01 4.99 47.60
C LEU A 434 -1.68 4.32 48.86
N ALA A 435 -2.97 4.55 49.07
CA ALA A 435 -3.71 4.01 50.19
C ALA A 435 -3.87 2.49 50.14
N THR A 436 -3.86 1.82 51.27
CA THR A 436 -3.99 0.37 51.38
C THR A 436 -5.28 -0.15 50.74
N GLU A 437 -6.37 0.62 50.83
CA GLU A 437 -7.64 0.29 50.17
C GLU A 437 -7.49 0.21 48.66
N PHE A 438 -6.88 1.23 48.05
CA PHE A 438 -6.66 1.24 46.59
C PHE A 438 -5.70 0.13 46.14
N LYS A 439 -4.66 -0.15 46.93
CA LYS A 439 -3.74 -1.26 46.66
C LYS A 439 -4.45 -2.61 46.60
N LYS A 440 -5.40 -2.84 47.54
CA LYS A 440 -6.21 -4.06 47.53
C LYS A 440 -7.16 -4.10 46.35
N LEU A 441 -7.81 -2.99 46.00
CA LEU A 441 -8.77 -2.89 44.92
C LEU A 441 -8.11 -3.12 43.57
N SER A 442 -6.94 -2.51 43.33
CA SER A 442 -6.19 -2.57 42.10
C SER A 442 -5.23 -3.76 41.99
N SER A 443 -5.26 -4.68 42.98
CA SER A 443 -4.44 -5.89 42.94
C SER A 443 -4.75 -6.74 41.71
N GLY A 444 -3.70 -7.09 40.94
CA GLY A 444 -3.80 -7.79 39.66
C GLY A 444 -3.82 -6.89 38.43
N TYR A 445 -3.94 -5.56 38.59
CA TYR A 445 -3.85 -4.58 37.52
C TYR A 445 -2.62 -3.68 37.66
N ILE A 446 -2.20 -3.39 38.89
CA ILE A 446 -1.03 -2.55 39.17
C ILE A 446 -0.03 -3.38 39.95
N ASN A 447 1.22 -3.37 39.54
CA ASN A 447 2.33 -3.96 40.29
C ASN A 447 2.78 -2.96 41.33
N TRP A 448 2.67 -3.35 42.63
CA TRP A 448 2.96 -2.51 43.80
C TRP A 448 4.33 -2.77 44.37
#